data_08a9a2ff19c34a3aade5a43f8ebcd792
#
_entry.id   08a9a2ff19c34a3aade5a43f8ebcd792
#
_cell.length_a   1.000
_cell.length_b   1.000
_cell.length_c   1.000
_cell.angle_alpha   90.00
_cell.angle_beta   90.00
_cell.angle_gamma   90.00
#
_symmetry.space_group_name_H-M   'P 1'
#
loop_
_entity.id
_entity.type
_entity.pdbx_description
1 polymer ?
#
loop_
_entity_poly.entity_id
_entity_poly.type
_entity_poly.pdbx_seq_one_letter_code
_entity_poly.pdbx_strand_id
1 'polypeptide(L)'
;MCIRDSCYYCDFAVVPLGDQARGDAGQGSRSIREYLSLLHREIASAPGGPPLSTVYIGGGTPSLLCPDQIGGLLDALAEKFGLQPGAEITLEMDPATFDAAQLASVLAHGVNRISLGGQSFDDAVLEQLGRRHRQSDLHAAIEWLVQAWRDGALRSWSLDLIQNLPGQTLAGWDAQLDQAIASQAPHLSIYDLSVEPGTVFELSLIHI
;
A
#
# COMPACT_ATOMS: atom_id res chain seq x y z
N MET A 1 -1.68 7.05 -23.17
CA MET A 1 -1.56 6.79 -21.74
C MET A 1 -2.03 5.35 -21.54
N CYS A 2 -1.18 4.46 -21.06
CA CYS A 2 -1.54 3.04 -20.97
C CYS A 2 -2.33 2.83 -19.67
N ILE A 3 -3.65 2.65 -19.80
CA ILE A 3 -4.62 2.49 -18.70
C ILE A 3 -4.38 1.19 -17.88
N ARG A 4 -3.41 0.34 -18.29
CA ARG A 4 -3.22 -1.02 -17.74
C ARG A 4 -2.49 -1.12 -16.41
N ASP A 5 -1.91 -0.03 -15.89
CA ASP A 5 -0.99 -0.09 -14.75
C ASP A 5 -1.53 0.60 -13.48
N SER A 6 -2.78 1.08 -13.49
CA SER A 6 -3.50 1.61 -12.32
C SER A 6 -4.75 0.80 -12.03
N CYS A 7 -5.17 0.78 -10.77
CA CYS A 7 -6.48 0.23 -10.38
C CYS A 7 -7.58 1.03 -11.10
N TYR A 8 -8.66 0.36 -11.50
CA TYR A 8 -9.69 0.94 -12.37
C TYR A 8 -10.52 2.06 -11.70
N TYR A 9 -10.47 2.15 -10.38
CA TYR A 9 -11.19 3.14 -9.57
C TYR A 9 -10.30 4.30 -9.09
N CYS A 10 -8.96 4.20 -9.25
CA CYS A 10 -8.02 5.10 -8.61
C CYS A 10 -7.67 6.29 -9.53
N ASP A 11 -7.78 7.50 -9.00
CA ASP A 11 -7.43 8.76 -9.68
C ASP A 11 -6.05 9.31 -9.27
N PHE A 12 -5.31 8.58 -8.46
CA PHE A 12 -3.99 9.01 -8.03
C PHE A 12 -3.06 9.24 -9.21
N ALA A 13 -2.21 10.26 -9.09
CA ALA A 13 -1.14 10.52 -10.05
C ALA A 13 -0.11 9.39 -10.00
N VAL A 14 -0.20 8.45 -10.94
CA VAL A 14 0.70 7.31 -11.03
C VAL A 14 1.57 7.37 -12.27
N VAL A 15 2.82 6.92 -12.13
CA VAL A 15 3.74 6.72 -13.24
C VAL A 15 3.91 5.21 -13.44
N PRO A 16 3.43 4.65 -14.57
CA PRO A 16 3.59 3.23 -14.83
C PRO A 16 5.07 2.84 -14.89
N LEU A 17 5.46 1.80 -14.15
CA LEU A 17 6.82 1.28 -14.14
C LEU A 17 7.05 0.21 -15.23
N GLY A 18 6.01 -0.17 -15.96
CA GLY A 18 6.04 -1.23 -16.99
C GLY A 18 6.26 -2.62 -16.38
N ASP A 19 6.75 -3.55 -17.20
CA ASP A 19 7.01 -4.94 -16.79
C ASP A 19 8.19 -5.08 -15.81
N GLN A 20 8.93 -4.01 -15.57
CA GLN A 20 10.07 -3.98 -14.64
C GLN A 20 9.66 -3.92 -13.17
N ALA A 21 8.36 -3.84 -12.87
CA ALA A 21 7.80 -3.73 -11.52
C ALA A 21 7.64 -5.07 -10.77
N ARG A 22 8.34 -6.13 -11.17
CA ARG A 22 8.30 -7.44 -10.51
C ARG A 22 9.66 -7.79 -9.88
N GLY A 23 9.65 -8.15 -8.61
CA GLY A 23 10.86 -8.54 -7.88
C GLY A 23 11.73 -7.35 -7.51
N ASP A 24 13.06 -7.47 -7.66
CA ASP A 24 14.06 -6.41 -7.38
C ASP A 24 13.90 -5.13 -8.23
N ALA A 25 12.74 -4.91 -8.79
CA ALA A 25 12.40 -3.87 -9.75
C ALA A 25 12.67 -2.45 -9.23
N GLY A 26 12.52 -2.23 -7.92
CA GLY A 26 12.81 -0.94 -7.31
C GLY A 26 14.25 -0.48 -7.57
N GLN A 27 15.23 -1.35 -7.43
CA GLN A 27 16.64 -1.03 -7.67
C GLN A 27 16.96 -0.76 -9.15
N GLY A 28 16.34 -1.51 -10.06
CA GLY A 28 16.55 -1.41 -11.51
C GLY A 28 15.82 -0.26 -12.19
N SER A 29 14.71 0.22 -11.62
CA SER A 29 13.84 1.21 -12.25
C SER A 29 14.48 2.60 -12.29
N ARG A 30 14.61 3.15 -13.52
CA ARG A 30 15.07 4.53 -13.72
C ARG A 30 14.05 5.53 -13.13
N SER A 31 12.77 5.31 -13.37
CA SER A 31 11.71 6.20 -12.89
C SER A 31 11.67 6.29 -11.37
N ILE A 32 11.84 5.16 -10.67
CA ILE A 32 11.93 5.14 -9.20
C ILE A 32 13.16 5.93 -8.74
N ARG A 33 14.33 5.72 -9.33
CA ARG A 33 15.54 6.46 -8.95
C ARG A 33 15.40 7.97 -9.16
N GLU A 34 14.84 8.39 -10.30
CA GLU A 34 14.59 9.81 -10.58
C GLU A 34 13.60 10.40 -9.57
N TYR A 35 12.50 9.70 -9.28
CA TYR A 35 11.52 10.12 -8.29
C TYR A 35 12.13 10.25 -6.89
N LEU A 36 12.87 9.24 -6.44
CA LEU A 36 13.53 9.29 -5.12
C LEU A 36 14.55 10.43 -5.04
N SER A 37 15.31 10.68 -6.11
CA SER A 37 16.23 11.82 -6.15
C SER A 37 15.51 13.17 -5.99
N LEU A 38 14.33 13.32 -6.59
CA LEU A 38 13.49 14.52 -6.43
C LEU A 38 12.96 14.62 -5.00
N LEU A 39 12.45 13.52 -4.44
CA LEU A 39 11.90 13.47 -3.10
C LEU A 39 12.95 13.78 -2.03
N HIS A 40 14.17 13.23 -2.16
CA HIS A 40 15.29 13.58 -1.27
C HIS A 40 15.64 15.07 -1.32
N ARG A 41 15.62 15.68 -2.52
CA ARG A 41 15.85 17.13 -2.66
C ARG A 41 14.72 17.94 -2.01
N GLU A 42 13.48 17.49 -2.15
CA GLU A 42 12.32 18.12 -1.50
C GLU A 42 12.44 18.07 0.02
N ILE A 43 12.76 16.90 0.59
CA ILE A 43 13.01 16.73 2.02
C ILE A 43 14.13 17.69 2.48
N ALA A 44 15.25 17.72 1.78
CA ALA A 44 16.39 18.58 2.14
C ALA A 44 16.05 20.07 2.11
N SER A 45 15.22 20.50 1.15
CA SER A 45 14.82 21.90 0.97
C SER A 45 13.64 22.31 1.85
N ALA A 46 12.93 21.38 2.46
CA ALA A 46 11.79 21.67 3.32
C ALA A 46 12.19 22.57 4.51
N PRO A 47 11.32 23.46 4.99
CA PRO A 47 11.54 24.19 6.22
C PRO A 47 11.77 23.24 7.39
N GLY A 48 12.64 23.61 8.34
CA GLY A 48 12.81 22.87 9.59
C GLY A 48 11.50 22.86 10.40
N GLY A 49 11.35 21.83 11.23
CA GLY A 49 10.18 21.66 12.09
C GLY A 49 10.53 20.88 13.37
N PRO A 50 9.55 20.61 14.22
CA PRO A 50 9.76 19.74 15.37
C PRO A 50 10.04 18.30 14.92
N PRO A 51 10.64 17.45 15.78
CA PRO A 51 10.80 16.04 15.50
C PRO A 51 9.45 15.37 15.16
N LEU A 52 9.46 14.54 14.12
CA LEU A 52 8.26 13.88 13.60
C LEU A 52 7.74 12.84 14.60
N SER A 53 6.47 12.91 14.94
CA SER A 53 5.77 11.88 15.72
C SER A 53 5.19 10.77 14.84
N THR A 54 4.98 11.07 13.55
CA THR A 54 4.46 10.12 12.56
C THR A 54 5.14 10.34 11.21
N VAL A 55 5.33 9.25 10.48
CA VAL A 55 5.70 9.23 9.06
C VAL A 55 4.73 8.30 8.34
N TYR A 56 4.19 8.74 7.22
CA TYR A 56 3.29 7.94 6.40
C TYR A 56 3.83 7.89 4.97
N ILE A 57 4.20 6.69 4.53
CA ILE A 57 4.66 6.43 3.16
C ILE A 57 3.51 5.76 2.41
N GLY A 58 2.82 6.56 1.63
CA GLY A 58 1.63 6.18 0.88
C GLY A 58 1.67 6.66 -0.57
N GLY A 59 0.59 6.43 -1.29
CA GLY A 59 0.42 6.87 -2.67
C GLY A 59 0.11 5.74 -3.63
N GLY A 60 0.74 5.70 -4.81
CA GLY A 60 0.44 4.69 -5.83
C GLY A 60 0.67 3.25 -5.33
N THR A 61 1.91 2.86 -5.11
CA THR A 61 2.26 1.54 -4.54
C THR A 61 3.65 1.62 -3.90
N PRO A 62 3.77 2.14 -2.67
CA PRO A 62 5.06 2.32 -2.01
C PRO A 62 5.84 1.03 -1.80
N SER A 63 5.15 -0.10 -1.67
CA SER A 63 5.77 -1.43 -1.52
C SER A 63 6.49 -1.96 -2.77
N LEU A 64 6.49 -1.20 -3.87
CA LEU A 64 7.39 -1.43 -5.02
C LEU A 64 8.80 -0.90 -4.79
N LEU A 65 9.00 -0.05 -3.78
CA LEU A 65 10.34 0.36 -3.36
C LEU A 65 11.04 -0.80 -2.65
N CYS A 66 12.33 -0.97 -2.93
CA CYS A 66 13.09 -1.94 -2.16
C CYS A 66 13.32 -1.44 -0.71
N PRO A 67 13.58 -2.34 0.25
CA PRO A 67 13.75 -1.96 1.65
C PRO A 67 14.81 -0.89 1.89
N ASP A 68 15.95 -0.94 1.17
CA ASP A 68 17.01 0.07 1.28
C ASP A 68 16.55 1.46 0.82
N GLN A 69 15.64 1.53 -0.17
CA GLN A 69 15.07 2.80 -0.63
C GLN A 69 14.14 3.40 0.43
N ILE A 70 13.34 2.56 1.09
CA ILE A 70 12.51 2.97 2.24
C ILE A 70 13.43 3.45 3.38
N GLY A 71 14.46 2.68 3.72
CA GLY A 71 15.46 3.06 4.73
C GLY A 71 16.07 4.42 4.43
N GLY A 72 16.55 4.63 3.21
CA GLY A 72 17.14 5.90 2.79
C GLY A 72 16.20 7.10 2.90
N LEU A 73 14.89 6.91 2.65
CA LEU A 73 13.90 7.96 2.89
C LEU A 73 13.72 8.26 4.37
N LEU A 74 13.67 7.23 5.22
CA LEU A 74 13.55 7.40 6.67
C LEU A 74 14.78 8.06 7.27
N ASP A 75 15.97 7.72 6.79
CA ASP A 75 17.23 8.37 7.20
C ASP A 75 17.24 9.86 6.83
N ALA A 76 16.82 10.21 5.62
CA ALA A 76 16.73 11.59 5.18
C ALA A 76 15.72 12.41 6.01
N LEU A 77 14.57 11.81 6.36
CA LEU A 77 13.59 12.45 7.24
C LEU A 77 14.13 12.62 8.67
N ALA A 78 14.79 11.58 9.20
CA ALA A 78 15.40 11.62 10.52
C ALA A 78 16.52 12.65 10.61
N GLU A 79 17.37 12.77 9.58
CA GLU A 79 18.43 13.79 9.50
C GLU A 79 17.83 15.21 9.44
N LYS A 80 16.78 15.40 8.64
CA LYS A 80 16.20 16.74 8.41
C LYS A 80 15.37 17.25 9.57
N PHE A 81 14.51 16.40 10.15
CA PHE A 81 13.53 16.79 11.16
C PHE A 81 13.76 16.16 12.53
N GLY A 82 14.47 15.02 12.59
CA GLY A 82 14.47 14.14 13.74
C GLY A 82 13.18 13.28 13.80
N LEU A 83 13.28 12.13 14.47
CA LEU A 83 12.14 11.29 14.79
C LEU A 83 11.96 11.25 16.30
N GLN A 84 10.74 11.37 16.78
CA GLN A 84 10.44 11.21 18.20
C GLN A 84 10.63 9.75 18.62
N PRO A 85 11.06 9.48 19.86
CA PRO A 85 11.05 8.12 20.39
C PRO A 85 9.66 7.49 20.26
N GLY A 86 9.57 6.34 19.60
CA GLY A 86 8.30 5.66 19.35
C GLY A 86 7.40 6.28 18.27
N ALA A 87 7.96 7.11 17.38
CA ALA A 87 7.24 7.62 16.22
C ALA A 87 6.55 6.48 15.45
N GLU A 88 5.33 6.70 14.98
CA GLU A 88 4.65 5.77 14.11
C GLU A 88 5.16 5.96 12.68
N ILE A 89 5.65 4.87 12.07
CA ILE A 89 6.15 4.84 10.70
C ILE A 89 5.30 3.86 9.92
N THR A 90 4.37 4.39 9.13
CA THR A 90 3.41 3.60 8.33
C THR A 90 3.89 3.47 6.89
N LEU A 91 3.78 2.26 6.34
CA LEU A 91 3.98 1.95 4.93
C LEU A 91 2.72 1.30 4.35
N GLU A 92 2.21 1.84 3.23
CA GLU A 92 1.18 1.16 2.43
C GLU A 92 1.79 0.02 1.63
N MET A 93 1.15 -1.15 1.67
CA MET A 93 1.62 -2.35 0.97
C MET A 93 0.49 -3.00 0.17
N ASP A 94 0.84 -3.44 -1.04
CA ASP A 94 -0.04 -4.25 -1.89
C ASP A 94 0.34 -5.73 -1.74
N PRO A 95 -0.62 -6.64 -1.50
CA PRO A 95 -0.34 -8.06 -1.22
C PRO A 95 0.55 -8.78 -2.24
N ALA A 96 0.48 -8.40 -3.55
CA ALA A 96 1.26 -9.04 -4.60
C ALA A 96 2.66 -8.43 -4.81
N THR A 97 3.09 -7.48 -3.97
CA THR A 97 4.36 -6.75 -4.18
C THR A 97 5.45 -7.07 -3.18
N PHE A 98 5.17 -7.89 -2.19
CA PHE A 98 6.15 -8.26 -1.15
C PHE A 98 5.99 -9.71 -0.71
N ASP A 99 7.01 -10.18 -0.03
CA ASP A 99 7.05 -11.46 0.67
C ASP A 99 7.46 -11.28 2.15
N ALA A 100 7.55 -12.38 2.89
CA ALA A 100 7.94 -12.36 4.30
C ALA A 100 9.33 -11.77 4.52
N ALA A 101 10.28 -11.98 3.60
CA ALA A 101 11.65 -11.46 3.71
C ALA A 101 11.69 -9.94 3.48
N GLN A 102 10.95 -9.44 2.50
CA GLN A 102 10.80 -8.00 2.25
C GLN A 102 10.09 -7.32 3.42
N LEU A 103 9.01 -7.92 3.96
CA LEU A 103 8.36 -7.41 5.17
C LEU A 103 9.36 -7.29 6.33
N ALA A 104 10.08 -8.37 6.64
CA ALA A 104 11.08 -8.34 7.71
C ALA A 104 12.14 -7.25 7.49
N SER A 105 12.56 -7.04 6.25
CA SER A 105 13.56 -6.03 5.90
C SER A 105 13.03 -4.60 6.08
N VAL A 106 11.81 -4.28 5.64
CA VAL A 106 11.25 -2.92 5.86
C VAL A 106 11.01 -2.65 7.34
N LEU A 107 10.61 -3.66 8.14
CA LEU A 107 10.50 -3.53 9.60
C LEU A 107 11.87 -3.26 10.24
N ALA A 108 12.95 -3.90 9.77
CA ALA A 108 14.30 -3.66 10.24
C ALA A 108 14.79 -2.22 9.95
N HIS A 109 14.28 -1.57 8.90
CA HIS A 109 14.52 -0.16 8.61
C HIS A 109 13.69 0.82 9.45
N GLY A 110 12.80 0.32 10.32
CA GLY A 110 12.05 1.14 11.27
C GLY A 110 10.58 1.34 10.95
N VAL A 111 10.07 0.79 9.83
CA VAL A 111 8.62 0.71 9.60
C VAL A 111 8.01 -0.10 10.74
N ASN A 112 6.96 0.42 11.37
CA ASN A 112 6.34 -0.24 12.53
C ASN A 112 4.82 -0.34 12.44
N ARG A 113 4.22 0.17 11.34
CA ARG A 113 2.83 -0.01 10.99
C ARG A 113 2.67 -0.28 9.49
N ILE A 114 1.81 -1.21 9.12
CA ILE A 114 1.49 -1.53 7.73
C ILE A 114 0.00 -1.22 7.45
N SER A 115 -0.29 -0.59 6.31
CA SER A 115 -1.63 -0.51 5.73
C SER A 115 -1.69 -1.44 4.53
N LEU A 116 -2.46 -2.54 4.65
CA LEU A 116 -2.53 -3.58 3.62
C LEU A 116 -3.74 -3.34 2.72
N GLY A 117 -3.49 -3.00 1.46
CA GLY A 117 -4.53 -2.76 0.47
C GLY A 117 -5.20 -4.05 -0.04
N GLY A 118 -6.01 -4.70 0.78
CA GLY A 118 -6.70 -5.94 0.44
C GLY A 118 -7.86 -5.75 -0.52
N GLN A 119 -8.66 -4.74 -0.33
CA GLN A 119 -9.83 -4.30 -1.09
C GLN A 119 -10.98 -5.30 -1.08
N SER A 120 -10.77 -6.58 -1.37
CA SER A 120 -11.75 -7.66 -1.36
C SER A 120 -11.07 -9.02 -1.17
N PHE A 121 -11.82 -9.98 -0.62
CA PHE A 121 -11.44 -11.41 -0.58
C PHE A 121 -12.04 -12.21 -1.76
N ASP A 122 -12.60 -11.54 -2.76
CA ASP A 122 -13.20 -12.19 -3.94
C ASP A 122 -12.38 -11.87 -5.19
N ASP A 123 -11.85 -12.91 -5.84
CA ASP A 123 -10.99 -12.77 -7.01
C ASP A 123 -11.70 -12.12 -8.20
N ALA A 124 -13.02 -12.35 -8.37
CA ALA A 124 -13.78 -11.71 -9.44
C ALA A 124 -13.92 -10.20 -9.19
N VAL A 125 -14.12 -9.81 -7.93
CA VAL A 125 -14.16 -8.41 -7.51
C VAL A 125 -12.78 -7.76 -7.68
N LEU A 126 -11.70 -8.42 -7.26
CA LEU A 126 -10.33 -7.93 -7.43
C LEU A 126 -10.00 -7.70 -8.91
N GLU A 127 -10.42 -8.60 -9.79
CA GLU A 127 -10.26 -8.45 -11.24
C GLU A 127 -11.05 -7.26 -11.78
N GLN A 128 -12.30 -7.07 -11.36
CA GLN A 128 -13.13 -5.91 -11.71
C GLN A 128 -12.51 -4.59 -11.25
N LEU A 129 -11.85 -4.59 -10.10
CA LEU A 129 -11.12 -3.43 -9.57
C LEU A 129 -9.79 -3.18 -10.28
N GLY A 130 -9.35 -4.06 -11.19
CA GLY A 130 -8.05 -3.98 -11.85
C GLY A 130 -6.88 -4.33 -10.92
N ARG A 131 -7.15 -5.06 -9.82
CA ARG A 131 -6.10 -5.49 -8.87
C ARG A 131 -5.29 -6.65 -9.44
N ARG A 132 -3.98 -6.64 -9.16
CA ARG A 132 -3.06 -7.69 -9.61
C ARG A 132 -3.03 -8.88 -8.66
N HIS A 133 -3.16 -8.63 -7.35
CA HIS A 133 -3.20 -9.69 -6.35
C HIS A 133 -4.50 -10.49 -6.43
N ARG A 134 -4.45 -11.68 -5.88
CA ARG A 134 -5.58 -12.58 -5.72
C ARG A 134 -5.80 -12.88 -4.24
N GLN A 135 -6.91 -13.54 -3.93
CA GLN A 135 -7.23 -13.94 -2.56
C GLN A 135 -6.08 -14.71 -1.89
N SER A 136 -5.39 -15.57 -2.64
CA SER A 136 -4.22 -16.31 -2.13
C SER A 136 -3.07 -15.41 -1.69
N ASP A 137 -2.78 -14.34 -2.46
CA ASP A 137 -1.73 -13.39 -2.12
C ASP A 137 -2.12 -12.59 -0.87
N LEU A 138 -3.41 -12.21 -0.78
CA LEU A 138 -3.94 -11.51 0.38
C LEU A 138 -3.84 -12.36 1.65
N HIS A 139 -4.22 -13.64 1.59
CA HIS A 139 -4.10 -14.54 2.74
C HIS A 139 -2.64 -14.73 3.17
N ALA A 140 -1.72 -14.92 2.23
CA ALA A 140 -0.30 -15.04 2.55
C ALA A 140 0.24 -13.76 3.22
N ALA A 141 -0.11 -12.57 2.68
CA ALA A 141 0.28 -11.30 3.28
C ALA A 141 -0.27 -11.13 4.70
N ILE A 142 -1.55 -11.50 4.92
CA ILE A 142 -2.18 -11.48 6.25
C ILE A 142 -1.42 -12.39 7.22
N GLU A 143 -1.08 -13.61 6.82
CA GLU A 143 -0.33 -14.55 7.67
C GLU A 143 1.02 -13.95 8.10
N TRP A 144 1.78 -13.34 7.18
CA TRP A 144 3.06 -12.70 7.51
C TRP A 144 2.89 -11.50 8.46
N LEU A 145 1.85 -10.68 8.27
CA LEU A 145 1.57 -9.53 9.14
C LEU A 145 1.14 -9.99 10.55
N VAL A 146 0.26 -10.99 10.64
CA VAL A 146 -0.16 -11.58 11.91
C VAL A 146 1.04 -12.16 12.67
N GLN A 147 1.93 -12.87 11.97
CA GLN A 147 3.13 -13.42 12.59
C GLN A 147 4.04 -12.31 13.11
N ALA A 148 4.36 -11.31 12.28
CA ALA A 148 5.21 -10.18 12.67
C ALA A 148 4.61 -9.38 13.85
N TRP A 149 3.30 -9.22 13.88
CA TRP A 149 2.59 -8.54 14.96
C TRP A 149 2.63 -9.35 16.28
N ARG A 150 2.40 -10.65 16.22
CA ARG A 150 2.47 -11.55 17.39
C ARG A 150 3.87 -11.64 17.97
N ASP A 151 4.89 -11.60 17.12
CA ASP A 151 6.29 -11.62 17.51
C ASP A 151 6.78 -10.26 18.06
N GLY A 152 5.93 -9.23 17.99
CA GLY A 152 6.27 -7.87 18.44
C GLY A 152 7.21 -7.11 17.50
N ALA A 153 7.50 -7.65 16.32
CA ALA A 153 8.29 -6.97 15.28
C ALA A 153 7.47 -5.86 14.58
N LEU A 154 6.16 -6.04 14.48
CA LEU A 154 5.21 -5.06 13.94
C LEU A 154 4.32 -4.55 15.08
N ARG A 155 4.20 -3.22 15.21
CA ARG A 155 3.39 -2.59 16.27
C ARG A 155 1.90 -2.70 16.00
N SER A 156 1.49 -2.49 14.75
CA SER A 156 0.09 -2.53 14.31
C SER A 156 0.02 -2.69 12.79
N TRP A 157 -1.15 -3.08 12.30
CA TRP A 157 -1.45 -3.06 10.89
C TRP A 157 -2.95 -2.86 10.64
N SER A 158 -3.30 -2.37 9.45
CA SER A 158 -4.68 -2.24 9.00
C SER A 158 -4.90 -3.04 7.73
N LEU A 159 -6.12 -3.56 7.60
CA LEU A 159 -6.63 -4.14 6.37
C LEU A 159 -7.63 -3.18 5.74
N ASP A 160 -7.38 -2.80 4.50
CA ASP A 160 -8.21 -1.85 3.77
C ASP A 160 -9.16 -2.62 2.84
N LEU A 161 -10.46 -2.33 2.92
CA LEU A 161 -11.52 -2.93 2.12
C LEU A 161 -12.37 -1.85 1.43
N ILE A 162 -12.94 -2.21 0.28
CA ILE A 162 -13.86 -1.34 -0.47
C ILE A 162 -15.25 -1.96 -0.43
N GLN A 163 -16.24 -1.15 -0.03
CA GLN A 163 -17.66 -1.50 -0.08
C GLN A 163 -18.41 -0.71 -1.17
N ASN A 164 -19.68 -1.00 -1.34
CA ASN A 164 -20.56 -0.39 -2.35
C ASN A 164 -20.08 -0.61 -3.79
N LEU A 165 -19.51 -1.79 -4.02
CA LEU A 165 -19.10 -2.20 -5.36
C LEU A 165 -20.29 -2.54 -6.24
N PRO A 166 -20.23 -2.30 -7.57
CA PRO A 166 -21.30 -2.68 -8.48
C PRO A 166 -21.67 -4.16 -8.36
N GLY A 167 -22.96 -4.44 -8.13
CA GLY A 167 -23.46 -5.81 -7.95
C GLY A 167 -23.19 -6.43 -6.56
N GLN A 168 -22.54 -5.73 -5.65
CA GLN A 168 -22.32 -6.20 -4.28
C GLN A 168 -23.68 -6.34 -3.56
N THR A 169 -23.92 -7.52 -2.99
CA THR A 169 -25.09 -7.76 -2.13
C THR A 169 -24.73 -7.60 -0.67
N LEU A 170 -25.72 -7.37 0.19
CA LEU A 170 -25.50 -7.31 1.64
C LEU A 170 -24.89 -8.62 2.16
N ALA A 171 -25.41 -9.78 1.73
CA ALA A 171 -24.85 -11.07 2.14
C ALA A 171 -23.39 -11.27 1.66
N GLY A 172 -23.06 -10.77 0.45
CA GLY A 172 -21.68 -10.78 -0.05
C GLY A 172 -20.78 -9.88 0.77
N TRP A 173 -21.27 -8.71 1.20
CA TRP A 173 -20.53 -7.82 2.06
C TRP A 173 -20.33 -8.41 3.47
N ASP A 174 -21.35 -9.00 4.07
CA ASP A 174 -21.24 -9.70 5.35
C ASP A 174 -20.15 -10.78 5.30
N ALA A 175 -20.08 -11.56 4.21
CA ALA A 175 -19.02 -12.56 4.04
C ALA A 175 -17.62 -11.95 3.92
N GLN A 176 -17.46 -10.73 3.36
CA GLN A 176 -16.19 -10.00 3.36
C GLN A 176 -15.80 -9.57 4.78
N LEU A 177 -16.77 -9.05 5.55
CA LEU A 177 -16.54 -8.65 6.94
C LEU A 177 -16.16 -9.84 7.84
N ASP A 178 -16.79 -11.00 7.65
CA ASP A 178 -16.43 -12.22 8.39
C ASP A 178 -14.97 -12.62 8.13
N GLN A 179 -14.51 -12.54 6.88
CA GLN A 179 -13.10 -12.82 6.54
C GLN A 179 -12.17 -11.74 7.11
N ALA A 180 -12.57 -10.48 7.07
CA ALA A 180 -11.81 -9.38 7.64
C ALA A 180 -11.64 -9.53 9.16
N ILE A 181 -12.69 -9.92 9.88
CA ILE A 181 -12.64 -10.21 11.32
C ILE A 181 -11.74 -11.42 11.58
N ALA A 182 -11.88 -12.48 10.78
CA ALA A 182 -11.06 -13.68 10.90
C ALA A 182 -9.56 -13.43 10.63
N SER A 183 -9.22 -12.38 9.89
CA SER A 183 -7.83 -11.97 9.61
C SER A 183 -7.06 -11.52 10.84
N GLN A 184 -7.75 -11.20 11.94
CA GLN A 184 -7.19 -10.66 13.18
C GLN A 184 -6.48 -9.30 13.02
N ALA A 185 -6.79 -8.55 11.96
CA ALA A 185 -6.29 -7.20 11.79
C ALA A 185 -6.73 -6.32 12.98
N PRO A 186 -5.80 -5.66 13.69
CA PRO A 186 -6.16 -4.79 14.81
C PRO A 186 -6.91 -3.54 14.37
N HIS A 187 -6.88 -3.22 13.07
CA HIS A 187 -7.59 -2.10 12.47
C HIS A 187 -8.14 -2.48 11.10
N LEU A 188 -9.37 -2.07 10.80
CA LEU A 188 -9.99 -2.18 9.49
C LEU A 188 -10.27 -0.77 8.95
N SER A 189 -9.87 -0.51 7.71
CA SER A 189 -10.24 0.69 6.96
C SER A 189 -11.25 0.29 5.90
N ILE A 190 -12.45 0.85 5.97
CA ILE A 190 -13.53 0.54 5.03
C ILE A 190 -13.84 1.80 4.23
N TYR A 191 -13.69 1.70 2.91
CA TYR A 191 -13.91 2.80 1.98
C TYR A 191 -15.14 2.53 1.13
N ASP A 192 -15.97 3.55 0.94
CA ASP A 192 -16.99 3.53 -0.12
C ASP A 192 -16.31 3.69 -1.48
N LEU A 193 -16.74 2.89 -2.46
CA LEU A 193 -16.28 3.11 -3.83
C LEU A 193 -16.75 4.49 -4.30
N SER A 194 -15.80 5.35 -4.64
CA SER A 194 -16.05 6.58 -5.40
C SER A 194 -15.70 6.38 -6.87
N VAL A 195 -16.54 6.86 -7.75
CA VAL A 195 -16.29 6.86 -9.20
C VAL A 195 -15.70 8.20 -9.56
N GLU A 196 -14.38 8.23 -9.68
CA GLU A 196 -13.66 9.47 -9.96
C GLU A 196 -13.55 9.75 -11.47
N PRO A 197 -13.62 11.04 -11.88
CA PRO A 197 -13.52 11.43 -13.29
C PRO A 197 -12.21 10.97 -13.94
N GLY A 198 -12.31 10.40 -15.14
CA GLY A 198 -11.16 9.92 -15.91
C GLY A 198 -10.69 8.51 -15.55
N THR A 199 -11.30 7.86 -14.57
CA THR A 199 -10.99 6.47 -14.21
C THR A 199 -11.63 5.48 -15.19
N VAL A 200 -11.12 4.24 -15.21
CA VAL A 200 -11.72 3.16 -16.01
C VAL A 200 -13.15 2.88 -15.56
N PHE A 201 -13.42 2.98 -14.26
CA PHE A 201 -14.76 2.80 -13.72
C PHE A 201 -15.75 3.83 -14.27
N GLU A 202 -15.39 5.11 -14.32
CA GLU A 202 -16.25 6.13 -14.93
C GLU A 202 -16.56 5.78 -16.39
N LEU A 203 -15.51 5.48 -17.17
CA LEU A 203 -15.67 5.16 -18.60
C LEU A 203 -16.51 3.89 -18.82
N SER A 204 -16.41 2.89 -17.94
CA SER A 204 -17.19 1.66 -18.05
C SER A 204 -18.66 1.86 -17.66
N LEU A 205 -18.95 2.71 -16.68
CA LEU A 205 -20.32 3.00 -16.22
C LEU A 205 -21.11 3.88 -17.21
N ILE A 206 -20.44 4.72 -18.00
CA ILE A 206 -21.06 5.53 -19.06
C ILE A 206 -21.64 4.63 -20.18
N HIS A 207 -21.11 3.42 -20.36
CA HIS A 207 -21.52 2.47 -21.38
C HIS A 207 -22.54 1.41 -20.91
N ILE A 208 -22.94 1.44 -19.65
CA ILE A 208 -23.97 0.59 -19.07
C ILE A 208 -25.30 1.35 -18.99
#